data_c85db23328eb7569f0f8b0e2e4188523
#
_entry.id   c85db23328eb7569f0f8b0e2e4188523
#
_cell.length_a   1.000
_cell.length_b   1.000
_cell.length_c   1.000
_cell.angle_alpha   90.00
_cell.angle_beta   90.00
_cell.angle_gamma   90.00
#
_symmetry.space_group_name_H-M   'P 1'
#
loop_
_entity.id
_entity.type
_entity.pdbx_description
1 polymer ?
#
loop_
_entity_poly.entity_id
_entity_poly.type
_entity_poly.pdbx_seq_one_letter_code
_entity_poly.pdbx_strand_id
1 'polypeptide(L)'
;MDYLSRRKFIKLTGLGFMSLGIGHFAPIAFAQTHVLKVYKSPSCGCCGAWVSHMRSAGFRVVVANIADLRPIKKKFRVAPELRACHTAVIDGYVIEGHVPAREVIRLLKDRPKAIGLAVPGMPIGSPGMEQGGRRDPFQVILFSSTDRLVFAEYPQQEV
;
A
#
# COMPACT_ATOMS: atom_id res chain seq x y z
N MET A 1 -13.55 -17.22 86.18
CA MET A 1 -13.71 -15.78 86.05
C MET A 1 -13.64 -15.52 84.54
N ASP A 2 -14.76 -15.56 83.90
CA ASP A 2 -15.54 -14.43 83.43
C ASP A 2 -14.75 -13.60 82.32
N TYR A 3 -15.16 -13.36 81.15
CA TYR A 3 -16.42 -12.82 80.63
C TYR A 3 -16.51 -12.86 79.13
N LEU A 4 -17.55 -13.42 78.61
CA LEU A 4 -18.48 -12.97 77.58
C LEU A 4 -18.01 -12.13 76.37
N SER A 5 -18.30 -12.71 75.19
CA SER A 5 -19.23 -12.17 74.16
C SER A 5 -18.87 -10.87 73.46
N ARG A 6 -18.70 -10.94 72.20
CA ARG A 6 -19.61 -10.22 71.23
C ARG A 6 -19.37 -10.62 69.78
N ARG A 7 -20.39 -11.18 69.20
CA ARG A 7 -20.58 -11.33 67.77
C ARG A 7 -20.52 -9.96 67.08
N LYS A 8 -19.67 -9.79 66.11
CA LYS A 8 -19.89 -8.72 65.08
C LYS A 8 -19.86 -9.34 63.70
N PHE A 9 -21.02 -9.28 63.09
CA PHE A 9 -21.27 -9.49 61.66
C PHE A 9 -20.37 -8.59 60.84
N ILE A 10 -19.52 -9.15 59.99
CA ILE A 10 -18.87 -8.39 58.94
C ILE A 10 -19.63 -8.65 57.65
N LYS A 11 -20.27 -7.59 57.17
CA LYS A 11 -21.00 -7.54 55.92
C LYS A 11 -20.02 -7.78 54.75
N LEU A 12 -20.35 -8.76 53.93
CA LEU A 12 -19.68 -9.06 52.68
C LEU A 12 -20.00 -7.93 51.66
N THR A 13 -19.10 -6.99 51.50
CA THR A 13 -19.18 -6.00 50.43
C THR A 13 -18.57 -6.59 49.16
N GLY A 14 -19.43 -6.79 48.16
CA GLY A 14 -19.03 -7.31 46.87
C GLY A 14 -18.05 -6.38 46.14
N LEU A 15 -16.86 -6.88 45.82
CA LEU A 15 -15.97 -6.25 44.84
C LEU A 15 -16.52 -6.56 43.43
N GLY A 16 -17.09 -5.54 42.79
CA GLY A 16 -17.42 -5.57 41.39
C GLY A 16 -16.14 -5.65 40.56
N PHE A 17 -15.96 -6.74 39.84
CA PHE A 17 -14.94 -6.86 38.80
C PHE A 17 -15.32 -5.94 37.66
N MET A 18 -14.67 -4.80 37.57
CA MET A 18 -14.72 -3.90 36.47
C MET A 18 -13.86 -4.52 35.35
N SER A 19 -14.48 -5.30 34.44
CA SER A 19 -13.82 -5.83 33.26
C SER A 19 -13.46 -4.66 32.35
N LEU A 20 -12.16 -4.30 32.33
CA LEU A 20 -11.61 -3.45 31.30
C LEU A 20 -11.73 -4.19 29.95
N GLY A 21 -12.70 -3.80 29.14
CA GLY A 21 -12.82 -4.23 27.78
C GLY A 21 -11.58 -3.78 27.01
N ILE A 22 -10.69 -4.72 26.73
CA ILE A 22 -9.58 -4.50 25.78
C ILE A 22 -10.25 -4.34 24.41
N GLY A 23 -10.43 -3.11 23.98
CA GLY A 23 -10.89 -2.78 22.65
C GLY A 23 -9.93 -3.38 21.62
N HIS A 24 -10.36 -4.45 20.98
CA HIS A 24 -9.68 -4.98 19.81
C HIS A 24 -9.82 -3.92 18.70
N PHE A 25 -8.79 -3.11 18.52
CA PHE A 25 -8.64 -2.32 17.29
C PHE A 25 -8.42 -3.31 16.16
N ALA A 26 -9.51 -3.67 15.48
CA ALA A 26 -9.39 -4.38 14.22
C ALA A 26 -8.60 -3.47 13.25
N PRO A 27 -7.55 -3.97 12.58
CA PRO A 27 -6.85 -3.19 11.58
C PRO A 27 -7.88 -2.82 10.50
N ILE A 28 -8.07 -1.52 10.29
CA ILE A 28 -8.95 -1.02 9.23
C ILE A 28 -8.39 -1.57 7.93
N ALA A 29 -9.11 -2.49 7.30
CA ALA A 29 -8.77 -3.08 6.02
C ALA A 29 -8.92 -2.00 4.91
N PHE A 30 -7.97 -1.07 4.88
CA PHE A 30 -7.99 0.11 4.00
C PHE A 30 -7.99 -0.28 2.51
N ALA A 31 -7.48 -1.47 2.20
CA ALA A 31 -7.26 -1.93 0.83
C ALA A 31 -8.46 -2.66 0.21
N GLN A 32 -9.46 -3.08 0.98
CA GLN A 32 -10.57 -3.88 0.45
C GLN A 32 -11.64 -3.08 -0.31
N THR A 33 -11.70 -1.76 -0.13
CA THR A 33 -12.69 -0.89 -0.79
C THR A 33 -12.20 -0.32 -2.13
N HIS A 34 -10.88 -0.32 -2.38
CA HIS A 34 -10.28 0.29 -3.55
C HIS A 34 -9.93 -0.76 -4.62
N VAL A 35 -10.47 -0.59 -5.82
CA VAL A 35 -10.17 -1.47 -6.97
C VAL A 35 -9.01 -0.88 -7.77
N LEU A 36 -7.89 -1.59 -7.78
CA LEU A 36 -6.73 -1.27 -8.60
C LEU A 36 -6.89 -1.93 -9.98
N LYS A 37 -7.14 -1.14 -11.01
CA LYS A 37 -7.22 -1.62 -12.39
C LYS A 37 -5.86 -1.50 -13.08
N VAL A 38 -5.28 -2.63 -13.49
CA VAL A 38 -3.94 -2.73 -14.07
C VAL A 38 -4.02 -3.04 -15.54
N TYR A 39 -3.35 -2.24 -16.35
CA TYR A 39 -3.16 -2.43 -17.80
C TYR A 39 -1.73 -2.88 -18.05
N LYS A 40 -1.54 -4.10 -18.55
CA LYS A 40 -0.23 -4.70 -18.82
C LYS A 40 -0.22 -5.52 -20.08
N SER A 41 0.97 -5.74 -20.66
CA SER A 41 1.12 -6.74 -21.72
C SER A 41 0.85 -8.15 -21.17
N PRO A 42 0.17 -9.03 -21.94
CA PRO A 42 -0.05 -10.42 -21.52
C PRO A 42 1.26 -11.17 -21.24
N SER A 43 2.33 -10.87 -21.97
CA SER A 43 3.66 -11.50 -21.84
C SER A 43 4.57 -10.86 -20.79
N CYS A 44 4.15 -9.79 -20.10
CA CYS A 44 4.97 -9.12 -19.10
C CYS A 44 4.97 -9.88 -17.76
N GLY A 45 6.03 -10.65 -17.49
CA GLY A 45 6.19 -11.45 -16.27
C GLY A 45 6.35 -10.58 -15.02
N CYS A 46 7.24 -9.58 -15.05
CA CYS A 46 7.48 -8.66 -13.93
C CYS A 46 6.22 -7.87 -13.55
N CYS A 47 5.38 -7.52 -14.53
CA CYS A 47 4.08 -6.90 -14.25
C CYS A 47 3.15 -7.86 -13.49
N GLY A 48 3.22 -9.17 -13.79
CA GLY A 48 2.49 -10.20 -13.06
C GLY A 48 2.95 -10.31 -11.60
N ALA A 49 4.26 -10.26 -11.37
CA ALA A 49 4.85 -10.27 -10.04
C ALA A 49 4.43 -9.01 -9.24
N TRP A 50 4.43 -7.83 -9.89
CA TRP A 50 3.91 -6.60 -9.24
C TRP A 50 2.42 -6.71 -8.88
N VAL A 51 1.59 -7.29 -9.74
CA VAL A 51 0.17 -7.56 -9.42
C VAL A 51 0.05 -8.45 -8.19
N SER A 52 0.89 -9.49 -8.06
CA SER A 52 0.92 -10.35 -6.88
C SER A 52 1.34 -9.58 -5.62
N HIS A 53 2.36 -8.70 -5.71
CA HIS A 53 2.77 -7.80 -4.64
C HIS A 53 1.61 -6.91 -4.16
N MET A 54 0.84 -6.31 -5.08
CA MET A 54 -0.32 -5.48 -4.72
C MET A 54 -1.43 -6.30 -4.06
N ARG A 55 -1.70 -7.52 -4.53
CA ARG A 55 -2.68 -8.41 -3.90
C ARG A 55 -2.25 -8.83 -2.50
N SER A 56 -0.98 -9.14 -2.29
CA SER A 56 -0.43 -9.48 -0.96
C SER A 56 -0.53 -8.31 0.02
N ALA A 57 -0.50 -7.07 -0.48
CA ALA A 57 -0.74 -5.87 0.31
C ALA A 57 -2.24 -5.57 0.56
N GLY A 58 -3.15 -6.45 0.11
CA GLY A 58 -4.59 -6.36 0.36
C GLY A 58 -5.39 -5.60 -0.70
N PHE A 59 -4.79 -5.19 -1.83
CA PHE A 59 -5.52 -4.54 -2.90
C PHE A 59 -6.39 -5.53 -3.69
N ARG A 60 -7.62 -5.14 -4.01
CA ARG A 60 -8.44 -5.83 -5.00
C ARG A 60 -7.94 -5.44 -6.39
N VAL A 61 -7.28 -6.37 -7.12
CA VAL A 61 -6.65 -6.09 -8.40
C VAL A 61 -7.42 -6.71 -9.55
N VAL A 62 -7.82 -5.87 -10.53
CA VAL A 62 -8.41 -6.27 -11.81
C VAL A 62 -7.38 -6.01 -12.91
N VAL A 63 -7.06 -7.03 -13.70
CA VAL A 63 -6.06 -6.96 -14.77
C VAL A 63 -6.73 -6.91 -16.14
N ALA A 64 -6.31 -5.96 -16.95
CA ALA A 64 -6.63 -5.86 -18.38
C ALA A 64 -5.34 -6.10 -19.19
N ASN A 65 -5.28 -7.21 -19.90
CA ASN A 65 -4.17 -7.50 -20.80
C ASN A 65 -4.33 -6.74 -22.12
N ILE A 66 -3.35 -5.90 -22.45
CA ILE A 66 -3.35 -5.02 -23.62
C ILE A 66 -1.98 -5.10 -24.27
N ALA A 67 -1.94 -5.43 -25.58
CA ALA A 67 -0.68 -5.57 -26.32
C ALA A 67 0.05 -4.23 -26.49
N ASP A 68 -0.69 -3.16 -26.77
CA ASP A 68 -0.12 -1.80 -26.91
C ASP A 68 -0.63 -0.87 -25.81
N LEU A 69 0.26 -0.51 -24.88
CA LEU A 69 -0.04 0.39 -23.79
C LEU A 69 0.08 1.88 -24.11
N ARG A 70 0.58 2.25 -25.29
CA ARG A 70 0.76 3.67 -25.69
C ARG A 70 -0.54 4.48 -25.60
N PRO A 71 -1.70 3.98 -26.08
CA PRO A 71 -2.97 4.70 -25.95
C PRO A 71 -3.40 4.88 -24.49
N ILE A 72 -3.15 3.86 -23.64
CA ILE A 72 -3.46 3.92 -22.20
C ILE A 72 -2.62 4.98 -21.51
N LYS A 73 -1.30 4.97 -21.74
CA LYS A 73 -0.38 5.96 -21.17
C LYS A 73 -0.72 7.39 -21.62
N LYS A 74 -1.10 7.57 -22.89
CA LYS A 74 -1.57 8.86 -23.42
C LYS A 74 -2.88 9.30 -22.74
N LYS A 75 -3.86 8.40 -22.62
CA LYS A 75 -5.14 8.67 -21.96
C LYS A 75 -4.95 9.16 -20.52
N PHE A 76 -4.03 8.54 -19.80
CA PHE A 76 -3.74 8.88 -18.40
C PHE A 76 -2.62 9.91 -18.23
N ARG A 77 -2.21 10.55 -19.32
CA ARG A 77 -1.23 11.66 -19.31
C ARG A 77 0.11 11.28 -18.69
N VAL A 78 0.55 10.03 -18.87
CA VAL A 78 1.87 9.58 -18.45
C VAL A 78 2.90 10.10 -19.46
N ALA A 79 3.72 11.05 -19.01
CA ALA A 79 4.77 11.64 -19.81
C ALA A 79 5.83 10.59 -20.23
N PRO A 80 6.48 10.72 -21.39
CA PRO A 80 7.42 9.72 -21.90
C PRO A 80 8.51 9.31 -20.91
N GLU A 81 9.06 10.27 -20.18
CA GLU A 81 10.13 10.08 -19.21
C GLU A 81 9.71 9.32 -17.94
N LEU A 82 8.41 9.25 -17.67
CA LEU A 82 7.87 8.52 -16.52
C LEU A 82 7.44 7.09 -16.86
N ARG A 83 7.46 6.72 -18.14
CA ARG A 83 6.90 5.44 -18.60
C ARG A 83 7.69 4.24 -18.11
N ALA A 84 6.94 3.21 -17.74
CA ALA A 84 7.42 1.90 -17.36
C ALA A 84 6.63 0.80 -18.09
N CYS A 85 6.68 -0.45 -17.65
CA CYS A 85 6.11 -1.59 -18.36
C CYS A 85 4.58 -1.74 -18.19
N HIS A 86 3.95 -1.13 -17.20
CA HIS A 86 2.50 -1.18 -16.98
C HIS A 86 1.97 0.13 -16.40
N THR A 87 0.66 0.32 -16.53
CA THR A 87 -0.07 1.46 -15.95
C THR A 87 -1.23 0.92 -15.15
N ALA A 88 -1.44 1.43 -13.95
CA ALA A 88 -2.62 1.10 -13.16
C ALA A 88 -3.38 2.36 -12.76
N VAL A 89 -4.64 2.18 -12.36
CA VAL A 89 -5.50 3.27 -11.88
C VAL A 89 -6.25 2.84 -10.64
N ILE A 90 -6.25 3.71 -9.63
CA ILE A 90 -6.97 3.51 -8.38
C ILE A 90 -7.49 4.86 -7.87
N ASP A 91 -8.78 4.95 -7.58
CA ASP A 91 -9.42 6.17 -7.04
C ASP A 91 -9.08 7.46 -7.80
N GLY A 92 -8.93 7.39 -9.11
CA GLY A 92 -8.57 8.51 -9.96
C GLY A 92 -7.06 8.77 -10.09
N TYR A 93 -6.23 8.16 -9.26
CA TYR A 93 -4.77 8.23 -9.39
C TYR A 93 -4.22 7.21 -10.37
N VAL A 94 -3.19 7.62 -11.08
CA VAL A 94 -2.39 6.77 -11.99
C VAL A 94 -1.19 6.23 -11.24
N ILE A 95 -0.94 4.92 -11.37
CA ILE A 95 0.24 4.26 -10.84
C ILE A 95 1.00 3.70 -12.03
N GLU A 96 2.18 4.24 -12.28
CA GLU A 96 3.01 3.86 -13.43
C GLU A 96 4.22 3.06 -12.97
N GLY A 97 4.37 1.84 -13.50
CA GLY A 97 5.50 0.96 -13.18
C GLY A 97 5.45 0.36 -11.78
N HIS A 98 6.62 -0.03 -11.29
CA HIS A 98 6.80 -0.87 -10.11
C HIS A 98 6.75 -0.10 -8.78
N VAL A 99 5.72 0.72 -8.59
CA VAL A 99 5.51 1.51 -7.36
C VAL A 99 5.22 0.57 -6.19
N PRO A 100 5.93 0.68 -5.06
CA PRO A 100 5.67 -0.14 -3.88
C PRO A 100 4.27 0.09 -3.30
N ALA A 101 3.62 -0.96 -2.84
CA ALA A 101 2.26 -0.92 -2.30
C ALA A 101 2.11 0.09 -1.14
N ARG A 102 3.12 0.21 -0.27
CA ARG A 102 3.12 1.18 0.83
C ARG A 102 2.99 2.62 0.35
N GLU A 103 3.58 2.94 -0.81
CA GLU A 103 3.50 4.29 -1.37
C GLU A 103 2.13 4.55 -2.00
N VAL A 104 1.51 3.52 -2.57
CA VAL A 104 0.12 3.62 -3.04
C VAL A 104 -0.85 3.81 -1.87
N ILE A 105 -0.64 3.10 -0.75
CA ILE A 105 -1.43 3.29 0.48
C ILE A 105 -1.26 4.72 1.01
N ARG A 106 -0.02 5.24 1.04
CA ARG A 106 0.27 6.60 1.46
C ARG A 106 -0.40 7.64 0.55
N LEU A 107 -0.32 7.45 -0.77
CA LEU A 107 -1.00 8.31 -1.75
C LEU A 107 -2.52 8.39 -1.49
N LEU A 108 -3.15 7.24 -1.27
CA LEU A 108 -4.59 7.14 -1.01
C LEU A 108 -5.00 7.77 0.33
N LYS A 109 -4.11 7.73 1.31
CA LYS A 109 -4.31 8.38 2.61
C LYS A 109 -4.16 9.90 2.51
N ASP A 110 -3.07 10.36 1.90
CA ASP A 110 -2.68 11.78 1.88
C ASP A 110 -3.45 12.59 0.85
N ARG A 111 -3.99 11.94 -0.18
CA ARG A 111 -4.81 12.53 -1.25
C ARG A 111 -4.23 13.81 -1.87
N PRO A 112 -2.94 13.87 -2.24
CA PRO A 112 -2.35 15.07 -2.83
C PRO A 112 -2.99 15.41 -4.18
N LYS A 113 -2.98 16.70 -4.54
CA LYS A 113 -3.43 17.15 -5.87
C LYS A 113 -2.38 16.79 -6.92
N ALA A 114 -2.51 15.59 -7.50
CA ALA A 114 -1.58 15.05 -8.48
C ALA A 114 -2.32 14.14 -9.48
N ILE A 115 -1.65 13.76 -10.56
CA ILE A 115 -2.13 12.71 -11.47
C ILE A 115 -1.85 11.33 -10.85
N GLY A 116 -0.69 11.13 -10.23
CA GLY A 116 -0.35 9.85 -9.62
C GLY A 116 1.11 9.70 -9.23
N LEU A 117 1.52 8.43 -9.10
CA LEU A 117 2.89 8.01 -8.79
C LEU A 117 3.52 7.28 -9.96
N ALA A 118 4.82 7.44 -10.14
CA ALA A 118 5.61 6.69 -11.12
C ALA A 118 6.92 6.17 -10.52
N VAL A 119 7.32 4.97 -10.92
CA VAL A 119 8.69 4.47 -10.86
C VAL A 119 9.14 4.32 -12.31
N PRO A 120 9.90 5.30 -12.86
CA PRO A 120 10.35 5.27 -14.24
C PRO A 120 11.26 4.07 -14.51
N GLY A 121 11.16 3.51 -15.70
CA GLY A 121 11.95 2.35 -16.08
C GLY A 121 11.53 1.06 -15.34
N MET A 122 12.51 0.24 -15.02
CA MET A 122 12.33 -1.04 -14.35
C MET A 122 13.54 -1.31 -13.42
N PRO A 123 13.72 -0.53 -12.34
CA PRO A 123 14.88 -0.69 -11.47
C PRO A 123 14.85 -2.05 -10.78
N ILE A 124 15.99 -2.74 -10.78
CA ILE A 124 16.16 -4.02 -10.10
C ILE A 124 15.92 -3.82 -8.60
N GLY A 125 15.16 -4.74 -7.98
CA GLY A 125 14.80 -4.65 -6.56
C GLY A 125 13.54 -3.83 -6.26
N SER A 126 12.95 -3.15 -7.27
CA SER A 126 11.59 -2.66 -7.12
C SER A 126 10.59 -3.83 -7.10
N PRO A 127 9.39 -3.70 -6.50
CA PRO A 127 8.44 -4.81 -6.35
C PRO A 127 8.09 -5.49 -7.68
N GLY A 128 8.36 -6.80 -7.77
CA GLY A 128 8.20 -7.59 -8.99
C GLY A 128 9.41 -7.56 -9.93
N MET A 129 10.48 -6.85 -9.54
CA MET A 129 11.76 -6.79 -10.26
C MET A 129 12.93 -7.29 -9.39
N GLU A 130 12.63 -8.11 -8.39
CA GLU A 130 13.62 -8.69 -7.50
C GLU A 130 14.48 -9.71 -8.26
N GLN A 131 15.80 -9.54 -8.25
CA GLN A 131 16.77 -10.42 -8.90
C GLN A 131 18.00 -10.60 -8.00
N GLY A 132 18.15 -11.81 -7.41
CA GLY A 132 19.40 -12.28 -6.83
C GLY A 132 20.05 -11.36 -5.78
N GLY A 133 19.29 -10.63 -4.97
CA GLY A 133 19.82 -9.76 -3.91
C GLY A 133 20.31 -8.39 -4.39
N ARG A 134 20.53 -8.18 -5.69
CA ARG A 134 20.88 -6.86 -6.22
C ARG A 134 19.69 -5.90 -6.12
N ARG A 135 19.96 -4.66 -5.73
CA ARG A 135 18.98 -3.59 -5.69
C ARG A 135 19.57 -2.30 -6.23
N ASP A 136 18.99 -1.79 -7.31
CA ASP A 136 19.34 -0.49 -7.83
C ASP A 136 18.62 0.60 -7.01
N PRO A 137 19.22 1.78 -6.82
CA PRO A 137 18.52 2.90 -6.22
C PRO A 137 17.40 3.38 -7.16
N PHE A 138 16.25 3.75 -6.60
CA PHE A 138 15.17 4.34 -7.38
C PHE A 138 14.34 5.33 -6.58
N GLN A 139 13.62 6.16 -7.28
CA GLN A 139 12.70 7.13 -6.71
C GLN A 139 11.27 6.82 -7.13
N VAL A 140 10.34 7.09 -6.24
CA VAL A 140 8.91 7.19 -6.55
C VAL A 140 8.60 8.65 -6.78
N ILE A 141 8.11 8.97 -7.96
CA ILE A 141 7.81 10.32 -8.39
C ILE A 141 6.32 10.60 -8.28
N LEU A 142 5.93 11.59 -7.51
CA LEU A 142 4.60 12.19 -7.55
C LEU A 142 4.54 13.13 -8.75
N PHE A 143 3.60 12.90 -9.68
CA PHE A 143 3.52 13.72 -10.88
C PHE A 143 2.16 14.37 -11.08
N SER A 144 2.20 15.59 -11.59
CA SER A 144 1.05 16.35 -12.06
C SER A 144 1.20 16.67 -13.56
N SER A 145 0.39 17.57 -14.10
CA SER A 145 0.56 18.07 -15.47
C SER A 145 1.84 18.90 -15.65
N THR A 146 2.31 19.54 -14.59
CA THR A 146 3.43 20.51 -14.61
C THR A 146 4.61 20.06 -13.77
N ASP A 147 4.37 19.31 -12.68
CA ASP A 147 5.37 19.08 -11.66
C ASP A 147 5.76 17.61 -11.54
N ARG A 148 7.00 17.40 -11.08
CA ARG A 148 7.59 16.11 -10.74
C ARG A 148 8.30 16.27 -9.39
N LEU A 149 7.78 15.61 -8.36
CA LEU A 149 8.32 15.69 -7.00
C LEU A 149 8.73 14.31 -6.55
N VAL A 150 9.86 14.21 -5.86
CA VAL A 150 10.25 12.94 -5.22
C VAL A 150 9.28 12.67 -4.07
N PHE A 151 8.50 11.59 -4.22
CA PHE A 151 7.56 11.14 -3.20
C PHE A 151 8.24 10.23 -2.19
N ALA A 152 9.09 9.31 -2.68
CA ALA A 152 9.89 8.42 -1.83
C ALA A 152 11.21 8.08 -2.52
N GLU A 153 12.24 7.81 -1.72
CA GLU A 153 13.54 7.34 -2.17
C GLU A 153 13.83 5.95 -1.66
N TYR A 154 14.42 5.15 -2.51
CA TYR A 154 14.86 3.79 -2.26
C TYR A 154 16.35 3.73 -2.60
N PRO A 155 17.24 3.95 -1.61
CA PRO A 155 18.68 3.91 -1.83
C PRO A 155 19.14 2.49 -2.20
N GLN A 156 20.30 2.40 -2.82
CA GLN A 156 20.98 1.12 -3.03
C GLN A 156 21.17 0.43 -1.67
N GLN A 157 20.81 -0.84 -1.58
CA GLN A 157 21.12 -1.67 -0.42
C GLN A 157 22.19 -2.65 -0.87
N GLU A 158 23.38 -2.55 -0.28
CA GLU A 158 24.37 -3.60 -0.34
C GLU A 158 23.88 -4.77 0.52
N VAL A 159 23.91 -5.98 -0.04
CA VAL A 159 23.55 -7.24 0.63
C VAL A 159 24.81 -7.90 1.12
#